data_296a3cb231196208e33defef4df3b476
#
_entry.id   296a3cb231196208e33defef4df3b476
#
_cell.length_a   1.000
_cell.length_b   1.000
_cell.length_c   1.000
_cell.angle_alpha   90.00
_cell.angle_beta   90.00
_cell.angle_gamma   90.00
#
_symmetry.space_group_name_H-M   'P 1'
#
loop_
_entity.id
_entity.type
_entity.pdbx_description
1 polymer ?
#
loop_
_entity_poly.entity_id
_entity_poly.type
_entity_poly.pdbx_seq_one_letter_code
_entity_poly.pdbx_strand_id
1 'polypeptide(L)'
;MTEQAPPDTERSSTARAPGATRRRLLRTATVVLVVGLLFGVPLWTVFFAGADWPVAVRLAGCALIVIAALALPVTMAAGHAGGRDGAARIGDTLLGVVWIAFVWSVLGALAELVLLVVGVEDPLRSRVVAVSVVVIVVVLCVWGNREAMRVPRVVEREVVLPRLGADLDGTRLVLITDTHYGPFDRTGWSAKVVEVVNELDADIVAHVGDIADGSVEKRARQVAPLRDVRARLARVYVTGNHEYFGEAQAWLDHMESIGWSSLHNRRTTVRRGAVELFVAGVDDRTAAASGTAGHGADLDRALDGADAAAPVLLLAHQPKQIDEAVLRDVDLQVSGHTHGGQIWPFEYLVRLDQPTVHGLSRHGARTQLYTSRGTGYWGPPFRVFAPSEITVLTLRSARGR
;
A
#
# COMPACT_ATOMS: atom_id res chain seq x y z
N MET A 1 64.72 -35.90 -12.65
CA MET A 1 63.33 -36.08 -13.15
C MET A 1 62.53 -36.58 -12.00
N THR A 2 61.83 -35.72 -11.29
CA THR A 2 60.94 -36.01 -10.19
C THR A 2 59.56 -35.46 -10.58
N GLU A 3 58.68 -36.37 -10.88
CA GLU A 3 57.27 -36.16 -11.32
C GLU A 3 56.42 -35.74 -10.11
N GLN A 4 55.90 -34.52 -10.13
CA GLN A 4 54.98 -34.03 -9.11
C GLN A 4 53.56 -34.42 -9.54
N ALA A 5 52.85 -35.16 -8.66
CA ALA A 5 51.44 -35.49 -8.80
C ALA A 5 50.58 -34.22 -8.63
N PRO A 6 49.43 -34.14 -9.32
CA PRO A 6 48.53 -32.97 -9.20
C PRO A 6 47.75 -33.05 -7.85
N PRO A 7 47.34 -31.86 -7.30
CA PRO A 7 46.64 -31.81 -6.02
C PRO A 7 45.18 -32.30 -6.18
N ASP A 8 44.74 -33.08 -5.21
CA ASP A 8 43.38 -33.56 -5.04
C ASP A 8 42.36 -32.39 -5.03
N THR A 9 41.40 -32.45 -5.95
CA THR A 9 40.23 -31.60 -5.91
C THR A 9 39.31 -32.01 -4.76
N GLU A 10 39.37 -31.26 -3.66
CA GLU A 10 38.36 -31.37 -2.58
C GLU A 10 36.97 -31.11 -3.13
N ARG A 11 36.17 -32.18 -3.17
CA ARG A 11 34.72 -32.10 -3.39
C ARG A 11 34.10 -31.40 -2.18
N SER A 12 33.80 -30.10 -2.34
CA SER A 12 32.99 -29.35 -1.40
C SER A 12 31.61 -30.04 -1.26
N SER A 13 31.45 -30.82 -0.21
CA SER A 13 30.15 -31.34 0.20
C SER A 13 29.34 -30.19 0.81
N THR A 14 28.42 -29.63 0.03
CA THR A 14 27.43 -28.66 0.53
C THR A 14 26.46 -29.39 1.48
N ALA A 15 26.85 -29.53 2.73
CA ALA A 15 25.98 -29.95 3.80
C ALA A 15 24.88 -28.88 3.99
N ARG A 16 23.68 -29.15 3.51
CA ARG A 16 22.50 -28.29 3.72
C ARG A 16 22.25 -28.17 5.22
N ALA A 17 22.28 -26.93 5.74
CA ALA A 17 22.00 -26.66 7.15
C ALA A 17 20.67 -27.30 7.59
N PRO A 18 20.63 -28.08 8.70
CA PRO A 18 19.45 -28.84 9.13
C PRO A 18 18.17 -28.02 9.32
N GLY A 19 18.27 -26.70 9.49
CA GLY A 19 17.11 -25.80 9.64
C GLY A 19 16.41 -25.39 8.33
N ALA A 20 17.07 -25.55 7.17
CA ALA A 20 16.50 -25.06 5.89
C ALA A 20 15.30 -25.90 5.44
N THR A 21 15.36 -27.22 5.62
CA THR A 21 14.25 -28.15 5.27
C THR A 21 13.03 -27.91 6.16
N ARG A 22 13.21 -27.76 7.48
CA ARG A 22 12.11 -27.49 8.42
C ARG A 22 11.43 -26.15 8.10
N ARG A 23 12.20 -25.10 7.80
CA ARG A 23 11.64 -23.79 7.40
C ARG A 23 10.85 -23.85 6.10
N ARG A 24 11.34 -24.64 5.11
CA ARG A 24 10.58 -24.86 3.86
C ARG A 24 9.27 -25.60 4.11
N LEU A 25 9.29 -26.67 4.88
CA LEU A 25 8.09 -27.45 5.24
C LEU A 25 7.06 -26.57 5.98
N LEU A 26 7.49 -25.78 6.95
CA LEU A 26 6.59 -24.86 7.66
C LEU A 26 5.99 -23.81 6.72
N ARG A 27 6.78 -23.21 5.84
CA ARG A 27 6.26 -22.25 4.84
C ARG A 27 5.25 -22.90 3.90
N THR A 28 5.55 -24.10 3.39
CA THR A 28 4.63 -24.83 2.52
C THR A 28 3.34 -25.19 3.26
N ALA A 29 3.43 -25.69 4.49
CA ALA A 29 2.25 -26.00 5.31
C ALA A 29 1.40 -24.75 5.59
N THR A 30 2.03 -23.61 5.90
CA THR A 30 1.32 -22.35 6.08
C THR A 30 0.60 -21.91 4.80
N VAL A 31 1.26 -21.97 3.65
CA VAL A 31 0.64 -21.63 2.36
C VAL A 31 -0.54 -22.54 2.06
N VAL A 32 -0.38 -23.86 2.22
CA VAL A 32 -1.46 -24.82 2.00
C VAL A 32 -2.63 -24.57 2.94
N LEU A 33 -2.37 -24.28 4.21
CA LEU A 33 -3.40 -23.95 5.19
C LEU A 33 -4.15 -22.67 4.80
N VAL A 34 -3.42 -21.59 4.48
CA VAL A 34 -4.02 -20.31 4.10
C VAL A 34 -4.86 -20.45 2.84
N VAL A 35 -4.33 -21.09 1.80
CA VAL A 35 -5.08 -21.36 0.55
C VAL A 35 -6.29 -22.24 0.83
N GLY A 36 -6.12 -23.30 1.62
CA GLY A 36 -7.21 -24.18 2.02
C GLY A 36 -8.34 -23.47 2.75
N LEU A 37 -8.01 -22.52 3.64
CA LEU A 37 -9.00 -21.69 4.33
C LEU A 37 -9.67 -20.69 3.39
N LEU A 38 -8.89 -19.98 2.58
CA LEU A 38 -9.40 -18.95 1.66
C LEU A 38 -10.44 -19.49 0.66
N PHE A 39 -10.25 -20.71 0.19
CA PHE A 39 -11.17 -21.34 -0.76
C PHE A 39 -12.16 -22.33 -0.11
N GLY A 40 -11.72 -23.04 0.93
CA GLY A 40 -12.51 -24.05 1.61
C GLY A 40 -13.65 -23.48 2.44
N VAL A 41 -13.43 -22.34 3.14
CA VAL A 41 -14.47 -21.73 3.95
C VAL A 41 -15.63 -21.22 3.09
N PRO A 42 -15.42 -20.45 1.99
CA PRO A 42 -16.51 -20.07 1.09
C PRO A 42 -17.19 -21.27 0.45
N LEU A 43 -16.43 -22.28 0.04
CA LEU A 43 -17.01 -23.52 -0.51
C LEU A 43 -17.95 -24.19 0.49
N TRP A 44 -17.51 -24.36 1.73
CA TRP A 44 -18.30 -24.99 2.78
C TRP A 44 -19.54 -24.17 3.10
N THR A 45 -19.39 -22.90 3.45
CA THR A 45 -20.49 -22.03 3.90
C THR A 45 -21.58 -21.85 2.83
N VAL A 46 -21.20 -21.72 1.55
CA VAL A 46 -22.16 -21.48 0.49
C VAL A 46 -22.80 -22.76 -0.03
N PHE A 47 -22.06 -23.86 -0.10
CA PHE A 47 -22.54 -25.06 -0.82
C PHE A 47 -22.78 -26.29 0.04
N PHE A 48 -22.18 -26.40 1.26
CA PHE A 48 -22.19 -27.64 2.03
C PHE A 48 -22.71 -27.55 3.47
N ALA A 49 -22.82 -26.35 4.04
CA ALA A 49 -23.15 -26.13 5.45
C ALA A 49 -24.62 -26.48 5.84
N GLY A 50 -25.30 -27.34 5.11
CA GLY A 50 -26.71 -27.75 5.41
C GLY A 50 -27.74 -27.14 4.47
N ALA A 51 -27.33 -26.40 3.44
CA ALA A 51 -28.26 -25.75 2.48
C ALA A 51 -29.01 -26.74 1.58
N ASP A 52 -28.60 -28.02 1.57
CA ASP A 52 -29.25 -29.10 0.77
C ASP A 52 -29.50 -28.71 -0.69
N TRP A 53 -28.47 -28.14 -1.33
CA TRP A 53 -28.53 -27.76 -2.74
C TRP A 53 -28.57 -29.01 -3.63
N PRO A 54 -29.24 -28.94 -4.80
CA PRO A 54 -29.14 -29.97 -5.82
C PRO A 54 -27.68 -30.33 -6.15
N VAL A 55 -27.39 -31.59 -6.45
CA VAL A 55 -26.03 -32.07 -6.76
C VAL A 55 -25.36 -31.24 -7.86
N ALA A 56 -26.12 -30.82 -8.88
CA ALA A 56 -25.60 -29.98 -9.96
C ALA A 56 -25.05 -28.63 -9.45
N VAL A 57 -25.74 -27.99 -8.48
CA VAL A 57 -25.31 -26.72 -7.87
C VAL A 57 -24.02 -26.93 -7.05
N ARG A 58 -23.94 -27.98 -6.26
CA ARG A 58 -22.74 -28.32 -5.49
C ARG A 58 -21.55 -28.62 -6.39
N LEU A 59 -21.74 -29.39 -7.46
CA LEU A 59 -20.69 -29.68 -8.44
C LEU A 59 -20.22 -28.42 -9.17
N ALA A 60 -21.13 -27.55 -9.56
CA ALA A 60 -20.80 -26.27 -10.17
C ALA A 60 -20.00 -25.36 -9.21
N GLY A 61 -20.39 -25.31 -7.93
CA GLY A 61 -19.66 -24.60 -6.88
C GLY A 61 -18.23 -25.15 -6.67
N CYS A 62 -18.10 -26.47 -6.59
CA CYS A 62 -16.79 -27.14 -6.52
C CYS A 62 -15.93 -26.78 -7.73
N ALA A 63 -16.47 -26.88 -8.95
CA ALA A 63 -15.73 -26.56 -10.18
C ALA A 63 -15.28 -25.11 -10.20
N LEU A 64 -16.14 -24.16 -9.83
CA LEU A 64 -15.81 -22.74 -9.74
C LEU A 64 -14.65 -22.50 -8.77
N ILE A 65 -14.71 -23.04 -7.56
CA ILE A 65 -13.69 -22.87 -6.52
C ILE A 65 -12.35 -23.50 -6.96
N VAL A 66 -12.38 -24.71 -7.55
CA VAL A 66 -11.17 -25.38 -8.05
C VAL A 66 -10.54 -24.57 -9.18
N ILE A 67 -11.33 -24.08 -10.14
CA ILE A 67 -10.85 -23.21 -11.23
C ILE A 67 -10.20 -21.95 -10.65
N ALA A 68 -10.84 -21.30 -9.68
CA ALA A 68 -10.30 -20.11 -9.04
C ALA A 68 -9.01 -20.39 -8.27
N ALA A 69 -8.95 -21.51 -7.53
CA ALA A 69 -7.77 -21.91 -6.76
C ALA A 69 -6.56 -22.24 -7.65
N LEU A 70 -6.80 -22.77 -8.85
CA LEU A 70 -5.75 -23.02 -9.84
C LEU A 70 -5.37 -21.75 -10.65
N ALA A 71 -6.37 -20.93 -11.00
CA ALA A 71 -6.14 -19.73 -11.78
C ALA A 71 -5.37 -18.66 -11.01
N LEU A 72 -5.63 -18.50 -9.69
CA LEU A 72 -5.00 -17.47 -8.88
C LEU A 72 -3.46 -17.54 -8.91
N PRO A 73 -2.79 -18.62 -8.53
CA PRO A 73 -1.32 -18.67 -8.54
C PRO A 73 -0.75 -18.57 -9.96
N VAL A 74 -1.43 -19.12 -10.97
CA VAL A 74 -0.97 -19.05 -12.37
C VAL A 74 -1.02 -17.62 -12.90
N THR A 75 -2.13 -16.92 -12.65
CA THR A 75 -2.30 -15.53 -13.13
C THR A 75 -1.42 -14.55 -12.35
N MET A 76 -1.24 -14.74 -11.04
CA MET A 76 -0.30 -13.96 -10.24
C MET A 76 1.14 -14.14 -10.72
N ALA A 77 1.59 -15.37 -10.94
CA ALA A 77 2.94 -15.64 -11.44
C ALA A 77 3.15 -15.09 -12.88
N ALA A 78 2.22 -15.33 -13.79
CA ALA A 78 2.30 -14.83 -15.15
C ALA A 78 2.19 -13.30 -15.22
N GLY A 79 1.42 -12.70 -14.32
CA GLY A 79 1.22 -11.26 -14.22
C GLY A 79 2.43 -10.54 -13.65
N HIS A 80 2.75 -10.80 -12.40
CA HIS A 80 3.78 -10.05 -11.68
C HIS A 80 5.20 -10.53 -12.03
N ALA A 81 5.50 -11.82 -11.94
CA ALA A 81 6.83 -12.32 -12.30
C ALA A 81 7.05 -12.36 -13.83
N GLY A 82 6.00 -12.66 -14.61
CA GLY A 82 6.06 -12.71 -16.07
C GLY A 82 5.79 -11.37 -16.78
N GLY A 83 5.47 -10.31 -16.04
CA GLY A 83 5.26 -8.96 -16.55
C GLY A 83 4.06 -8.81 -17.51
N ARG A 84 3.05 -9.68 -17.43
CA ARG A 84 1.87 -9.70 -18.32
C ARG A 84 0.69 -9.00 -17.67
N ASP A 85 0.41 -7.76 -18.03
CA ASP A 85 -0.66 -6.94 -17.43
C ASP A 85 -2.04 -7.61 -17.47
N GLY A 86 -2.39 -8.32 -18.56
CA GLY A 86 -3.66 -9.05 -18.63
C GLY A 86 -3.81 -10.14 -17.57
N ALA A 87 -2.73 -10.89 -17.30
CA ALA A 87 -2.72 -11.91 -16.26
C ALA A 87 -2.74 -11.27 -14.87
N ALA A 88 -1.99 -10.19 -14.64
CA ALA A 88 -2.01 -9.45 -13.38
C ALA A 88 -3.42 -8.93 -13.07
N ARG A 89 -4.13 -8.32 -14.02
CA ARG A 89 -5.53 -7.88 -13.84
C ARG A 89 -6.45 -8.99 -13.37
N ILE A 90 -6.33 -10.18 -13.97
CA ILE A 90 -7.15 -11.34 -13.58
C ILE A 90 -6.75 -11.80 -12.17
N GLY A 91 -5.45 -11.99 -11.90
CA GLY A 91 -4.95 -12.45 -10.61
C GLY A 91 -5.31 -11.51 -9.46
N ASP A 92 -5.07 -10.22 -9.62
CA ASP A 92 -5.37 -9.20 -8.63
C ASP A 92 -6.88 -9.10 -8.35
N THR A 93 -7.70 -9.14 -9.41
CA THR A 93 -9.16 -9.14 -9.25
C THR A 93 -9.62 -10.38 -8.50
N LEU A 94 -9.13 -11.55 -8.90
CA LEU A 94 -9.49 -12.82 -8.27
C LEU A 94 -9.06 -12.86 -6.79
N LEU A 95 -7.87 -12.34 -6.47
CA LEU A 95 -7.39 -12.25 -5.08
C LEU A 95 -8.35 -11.43 -4.21
N GLY A 96 -8.79 -10.28 -4.72
CA GLY A 96 -9.75 -9.43 -4.00
C GLY A 96 -11.11 -10.09 -3.81
N VAL A 97 -11.64 -10.73 -4.85
CA VAL A 97 -12.91 -11.47 -4.77
C VAL A 97 -12.82 -12.60 -3.75
N VAL A 98 -11.73 -13.38 -3.77
CA VAL A 98 -11.51 -14.50 -2.85
C VAL A 98 -11.40 -13.99 -1.41
N TRP A 99 -10.67 -12.89 -1.18
CA TRP A 99 -10.58 -12.29 0.15
C TRP A 99 -11.95 -11.84 0.68
N ILE A 100 -12.73 -11.10 -0.13
CA ILE A 100 -14.07 -10.66 0.25
C ILE A 100 -14.98 -11.87 0.53
N ALA A 101 -14.97 -12.88 -0.34
CA ALA A 101 -15.75 -14.09 -0.17
C ALA A 101 -15.36 -14.85 1.12
N PHE A 102 -14.07 -14.97 1.41
CA PHE A 102 -13.58 -15.63 2.62
C PHE A 102 -14.09 -14.91 3.89
N VAL A 103 -13.86 -13.61 3.98
CA VAL A 103 -14.27 -12.82 5.16
C VAL A 103 -15.76 -12.93 5.41
N TRP A 104 -16.57 -12.73 4.38
CA TRP A 104 -18.03 -12.77 4.53
C TRP A 104 -18.58 -14.18 4.72
N SER A 105 -17.86 -15.21 4.26
CA SER A 105 -18.19 -16.59 4.59
C SER A 105 -17.89 -16.96 6.04
N VAL A 106 -16.81 -16.44 6.61
CA VAL A 106 -16.52 -16.57 8.06
C VAL A 106 -17.61 -15.91 8.89
N LEU A 107 -18.02 -14.68 8.53
CA LEU A 107 -19.13 -13.99 9.20
C LEU A 107 -20.46 -14.73 9.01
N GLY A 108 -20.68 -15.30 7.82
CA GLY A 108 -21.83 -16.14 7.54
C GLY A 108 -21.88 -17.39 8.43
N ALA A 109 -20.74 -18.08 8.62
CA ALA A 109 -20.67 -19.23 9.51
C ALA A 109 -20.96 -18.86 10.97
N LEU A 110 -20.54 -17.67 11.43
CA LEU A 110 -20.91 -17.15 12.74
C LEU A 110 -22.41 -16.84 12.83
N ALA A 111 -22.99 -16.28 11.76
CA ALA A 111 -24.44 -16.03 11.70
C ALA A 111 -25.24 -17.35 11.71
N GLU A 112 -24.78 -18.40 11.03
CA GLU A 112 -25.40 -19.75 11.11
C GLU A 112 -25.45 -20.27 12.54
N LEU A 113 -24.38 -20.10 13.32
CA LEU A 113 -24.36 -20.52 14.72
C LEU A 113 -25.40 -19.74 15.56
N VAL A 114 -25.56 -18.45 15.34
CA VAL A 114 -26.58 -17.63 16.01
C VAL A 114 -27.98 -18.11 15.62
N LEU A 115 -28.25 -18.32 14.33
CA LEU A 115 -29.54 -18.78 13.83
C LEU A 115 -29.88 -20.19 14.34
N LEU A 116 -28.89 -21.06 14.51
CA LEU A 116 -29.06 -22.38 15.13
C LEU A 116 -29.55 -22.25 16.59
N VAL A 117 -28.91 -21.37 17.37
CA VAL A 117 -29.30 -21.12 18.79
C VAL A 117 -30.71 -20.57 18.89
N VAL A 118 -31.14 -19.75 17.93
CA VAL A 118 -32.51 -19.18 17.85
C VAL A 118 -33.52 -20.19 17.36
N GLY A 119 -33.11 -21.38 16.92
CA GLY A 119 -34.01 -22.48 16.52
C GLY A 119 -34.41 -22.44 15.05
N VAL A 120 -33.67 -21.74 14.18
CA VAL A 120 -33.89 -21.83 12.73
C VAL A 120 -33.28 -23.10 12.20
N GLU A 121 -34.07 -23.97 11.62
CA GLU A 121 -33.67 -25.27 11.11
C GLU A 121 -33.16 -25.22 9.66
N ASP A 122 -32.32 -26.22 9.30
CA ASP A 122 -31.96 -26.49 7.92
C ASP A 122 -33.12 -27.07 7.12
N PRO A 123 -33.17 -26.87 5.82
CA PRO A 123 -32.18 -26.15 4.99
C PRO A 123 -32.40 -24.61 4.93
N LEU A 124 -33.39 -24.08 5.62
CA LEU A 124 -33.73 -22.64 5.54
C LEU A 124 -32.58 -21.79 6.09
N ARG A 125 -32.04 -22.13 7.27
CA ARG A 125 -30.93 -21.44 7.91
C ARG A 125 -29.76 -21.28 6.95
N SER A 126 -29.21 -22.40 6.48
CA SER A 126 -28.02 -22.41 5.64
C SER A 126 -28.26 -21.81 4.25
N ARG A 127 -29.47 -21.91 3.68
CA ARG A 127 -29.83 -21.24 2.42
C ARG A 127 -29.87 -19.72 2.57
N VAL A 128 -30.46 -19.21 3.64
CA VAL A 128 -30.51 -17.76 3.91
C VAL A 128 -29.11 -17.22 4.07
N VAL A 129 -28.24 -17.89 4.85
CA VAL A 129 -26.86 -17.45 5.03
C VAL A 129 -26.08 -17.52 3.71
N ALA A 130 -26.15 -18.62 2.99
CA ALA A 130 -25.45 -18.80 1.71
C ALA A 130 -25.84 -17.71 0.68
N VAL A 131 -27.14 -17.49 0.49
CA VAL A 131 -27.64 -16.43 -0.42
C VAL A 131 -27.19 -15.06 0.06
N SER A 132 -27.28 -14.77 1.37
CA SER A 132 -26.85 -13.49 1.93
C SER A 132 -25.36 -13.25 1.70
N VAL A 133 -24.50 -14.24 1.95
CA VAL A 133 -23.07 -14.16 1.68
C VAL A 133 -22.80 -13.86 0.20
N VAL A 134 -23.41 -14.58 -0.72
CA VAL A 134 -23.23 -14.35 -2.17
C VAL A 134 -23.66 -12.94 -2.56
N VAL A 135 -24.84 -12.49 -2.11
CA VAL A 135 -25.36 -11.14 -2.40
C VAL A 135 -24.40 -10.07 -1.86
N ILE A 136 -23.96 -10.20 -0.61
CA ILE A 136 -23.02 -9.25 0.01
C ILE A 136 -21.70 -9.22 -0.77
N VAL A 137 -21.14 -10.38 -1.11
CA VAL A 137 -19.87 -10.46 -1.88
C VAL A 137 -20.03 -9.75 -3.23
N VAL A 138 -21.10 -10.01 -3.97
CA VAL A 138 -21.36 -9.35 -5.26
C VAL A 138 -21.47 -7.83 -5.08
N VAL A 139 -22.28 -7.39 -4.12
CA VAL A 139 -22.49 -5.96 -3.84
C VAL A 139 -21.15 -5.29 -3.47
N LEU A 140 -20.36 -5.89 -2.59
CA LEU A 140 -19.07 -5.35 -2.15
C LEU A 140 -18.03 -5.37 -3.26
N CYS A 141 -18.01 -6.38 -4.12
CA CYS A 141 -17.12 -6.38 -5.29
C CYS A 141 -17.48 -5.25 -6.25
N VAL A 142 -18.77 -5.07 -6.57
CA VAL A 142 -19.20 -3.98 -7.47
C VAL A 142 -18.94 -2.60 -6.85
N TRP A 143 -19.34 -2.40 -5.60
CA TRP A 143 -19.13 -1.15 -4.89
C TRP A 143 -17.66 -0.85 -4.65
N GLY A 144 -16.90 -1.83 -4.15
CA GLY A 144 -15.47 -1.70 -3.86
C GLY A 144 -14.63 -1.42 -5.10
N ASN A 145 -14.97 -2.02 -6.24
CA ASN A 145 -14.34 -1.70 -7.51
C ASN A 145 -14.64 -0.27 -7.96
N ARG A 146 -15.90 0.17 -7.87
CA ARG A 146 -16.28 1.57 -8.17
C ARG A 146 -15.53 2.55 -7.26
N GLU A 147 -15.39 2.22 -5.98
CA GLU A 147 -14.67 3.06 -5.02
C GLU A 147 -13.16 3.12 -5.32
N ALA A 148 -12.54 2.03 -5.76
CA ALA A 148 -11.12 1.98 -6.16
C ALA A 148 -10.84 2.74 -7.46
N MET A 149 -11.81 2.75 -8.40
CA MET A 149 -11.64 3.36 -9.73
C MET A 149 -12.03 4.83 -9.80
N ARG A 150 -12.73 5.36 -8.79
CA ARG A 150 -13.13 6.77 -8.80
C ARG A 150 -11.94 7.69 -8.52
N VAL A 151 -12.09 8.97 -8.85
CA VAL A 151 -11.19 10.03 -8.34
C VAL A 151 -11.36 10.11 -6.82
N PRO A 152 -10.26 10.13 -6.04
CA PRO A 152 -10.34 10.14 -4.59
C PRO A 152 -11.05 11.37 -4.03
N ARG A 153 -11.60 11.22 -2.83
CA ARG A 153 -12.16 12.34 -2.08
C ARG A 153 -11.04 13.19 -1.50
N VAL A 154 -11.26 14.49 -1.44
CA VAL A 154 -10.39 15.41 -0.72
C VAL A 154 -10.68 15.32 0.78
N VAL A 155 -9.63 15.14 1.58
CA VAL A 155 -9.68 15.11 3.04
C VAL A 155 -8.83 16.24 3.58
N GLU A 156 -9.47 17.22 4.22
CA GLU A 156 -8.76 18.36 4.80
C GLU A 156 -8.55 18.19 6.31
N ARG A 157 -7.36 18.54 6.80
CA ARG A 157 -6.98 18.52 8.21
C ARG A 157 -6.08 19.71 8.53
N GLU A 158 -6.23 20.27 9.72
CA GLU A 158 -5.27 21.24 10.27
C GLU A 158 -4.24 20.52 11.14
N VAL A 159 -2.98 20.94 11.00
CA VAL A 159 -1.86 20.41 11.78
C VAL A 159 -1.11 21.59 12.40
N VAL A 160 -1.09 21.66 13.73
CA VAL A 160 -0.37 22.73 14.45
C VAL A 160 1.07 22.30 14.65
N LEU A 161 2.00 23.09 14.13
CA LEU A 161 3.45 22.90 14.28
C LEU A 161 3.99 24.02 15.18
N PRO A 162 4.42 23.71 16.42
CA PRO A 162 4.85 24.73 17.38
C PRO A 162 6.02 25.61 16.93
N ARG A 163 6.90 25.07 16.07
CA ARG A 163 8.06 25.78 15.51
C ARG A 163 7.74 26.53 14.21
N LEU A 164 6.55 26.35 13.63
CA LEU A 164 6.19 27.03 12.40
C LEU A 164 6.11 28.54 12.63
N GLY A 165 6.88 29.29 11.84
CA GLY A 165 6.83 30.75 11.89
C GLY A 165 5.53 31.29 11.31
N ALA A 166 5.15 32.50 11.74
CA ALA A 166 3.87 33.12 11.39
C ALA A 166 3.66 33.30 9.86
N ASP A 167 4.71 33.62 9.13
CA ASP A 167 4.62 33.79 7.67
C ASP A 167 4.24 32.50 6.92
N LEU A 168 4.48 31.34 7.53
CA LEU A 168 4.10 30.05 6.98
C LEU A 168 2.76 29.53 7.55
N ASP A 169 2.09 30.29 8.44
CA ASP A 169 0.73 29.92 8.88
C ASP A 169 -0.22 29.82 7.69
N GLY A 170 -1.04 28.78 7.68
CA GLY A 170 -1.95 28.50 6.58
C GLY A 170 -1.32 27.84 5.35
N THR A 171 -0.03 27.43 5.40
CA THR A 171 0.60 26.67 4.31
C THR A 171 -0.18 25.40 4.01
N ARG A 172 -0.59 25.23 2.74
CA ARG A 172 -1.37 24.09 2.27
C ARG A 172 -0.44 23.04 1.66
N LEU A 173 -0.29 21.92 2.36
CA LEU A 173 0.42 20.74 1.89
C LEU A 173 -0.61 19.74 1.33
N VAL A 174 -0.54 19.47 0.03
CA VAL A 174 -1.35 18.44 -0.61
C VAL A 174 -0.53 17.15 -0.73
N LEU A 175 -1.07 16.06 -0.21
CA LEU A 175 -0.46 14.73 -0.30
C LEU A 175 -1.19 13.89 -1.33
N ILE A 176 -0.43 13.32 -2.23
CA ILE A 176 -0.77 12.17 -3.06
C ILE A 176 0.25 11.09 -2.78
N THR A 177 -0.19 9.84 -2.66
CA THR A 177 0.69 8.71 -2.35
C THR A 177 0.04 7.42 -2.80
N ASP A 178 0.81 6.36 -2.97
CA ASP A 178 0.26 5.05 -3.29
C ASP A 178 -0.64 5.09 -4.54
N THR A 179 -0.19 5.76 -5.59
CA THR A 179 -0.95 5.84 -6.85
C THR A 179 -0.99 4.51 -7.58
N HIS A 180 0.06 3.68 -7.42
CA HIS A 180 0.20 2.35 -7.99
C HIS A 180 -0.26 2.29 -9.45
N TYR A 181 0.37 3.13 -10.31
CA TYR A 181 0.14 3.00 -11.74
C TYR A 181 0.61 1.63 -12.20
N GLY A 182 -0.34 0.78 -12.56
CA GLY A 182 -0.14 -0.65 -12.66
C GLY A 182 -0.76 -1.26 -13.91
N PRO A 183 -1.19 -2.53 -13.84
CA PRO A 183 -1.71 -3.26 -14.97
C PRO A 183 -2.93 -2.63 -15.65
N PHE A 184 -3.79 -1.96 -14.90
CA PHE A 184 -4.91 -1.19 -15.46
C PHE A 184 -4.43 0.16 -15.97
N ASP A 185 -4.78 0.53 -17.21
CA ASP A 185 -4.45 1.86 -17.73
C ASP A 185 -5.31 2.93 -17.03
N ARG A 186 -4.64 3.74 -16.22
CA ARG A 186 -5.24 4.79 -15.40
C ARG A 186 -4.83 6.21 -15.84
N THR A 187 -4.34 6.37 -17.08
CA THR A 187 -3.91 7.67 -17.61
C THR A 187 -5.01 8.75 -17.46
N GLY A 188 -6.24 8.44 -17.85
CA GLY A 188 -7.37 9.37 -17.71
C GLY A 188 -7.78 9.63 -16.25
N TRP A 189 -7.60 8.66 -15.35
CA TRP A 189 -7.79 8.86 -13.93
C TRP A 189 -6.70 9.76 -13.34
N SER A 190 -5.44 9.55 -13.75
CA SER A 190 -4.29 10.37 -13.35
C SER A 190 -4.51 11.84 -13.71
N ALA A 191 -4.96 12.13 -14.94
CA ALA A 191 -5.29 13.49 -15.38
C ALA A 191 -6.36 14.14 -14.48
N LYS A 192 -7.43 13.41 -14.15
CA LYS A 192 -8.49 13.92 -13.24
C LYS A 192 -7.99 14.14 -11.81
N VAL A 193 -7.10 13.30 -11.29
CA VAL A 193 -6.44 13.53 -9.99
C VAL A 193 -5.66 14.85 -10.02
N VAL A 194 -4.91 15.07 -11.10
CA VAL A 194 -4.14 16.33 -11.28
C VAL A 194 -5.06 17.55 -11.36
N GLU A 195 -6.20 17.46 -12.07
CA GLU A 195 -7.21 18.53 -12.09
C GLU A 195 -7.65 18.88 -10.66
N VAL A 196 -8.05 17.86 -9.86
CA VAL A 196 -8.47 18.08 -8.46
C VAL A 196 -7.33 18.69 -7.63
N VAL A 197 -6.10 18.14 -7.73
CA VAL A 197 -4.94 18.69 -6.98
C VAL A 197 -4.70 20.15 -7.32
N ASN A 198 -4.83 20.52 -8.60
CA ASN A 198 -4.61 21.89 -9.06
C ASN A 198 -5.69 22.89 -8.60
N GLU A 199 -6.90 22.42 -8.28
CA GLU A 199 -7.98 23.23 -7.69
C GLU A 199 -7.78 23.50 -6.19
N LEU A 200 -6.85 22.78 -5.53
CA LEU A 200 -6.64 22.89 -4.09
C LEU A 200 -5.70 24.04 -3.68
N ASP A 201 -5.21 24.83 -4.61
CA ASP A 201 -4.32 25.96 -4.33
C ASP A 201 -3.12 25.61 -3.43
N ALA A 202 -2.46 24.50 -3.74
CA ALA A 202 -1.37 23.95 -2.93
C ALA A 202 -0.15 24.87 -2.89
N ASP A 203 0.42 25.04 -1.70
CA ASP A 203 1.77 25.60 -1.54
C ASP A 203 2.82 24.54 -1.82
N ILE A 204 2.61 23.34 -1.29
CA ILE A 204 3.47 22.20 -1.46
C ILE A 204 2.61 21.01 -1.94
N VAL A 205 3.04 20.33 -2.98
CA VAL A 205 2.48 19.02 -3.33
C VAL A 205 3.55 17.95 -3.11
N ALA A 206 3.23 16.94 -2.32
CA ALA A 206 4.13 15.83 -2.03
C ALA A 206 3.55 14.52 -2.55
N HIS A 207 4.34 13.78 -3.34
CA HIS A 207 4.07 12.38 -3.66
C HIS A 207 4.92 11.48 -2.76
N VAL A 208 4.27 10.74 -1.87
CA VAL A 208 4.93 10.05 -0.76
C VAL A 208 5.11 8.55 -1.03
N GLY A 209 5.67 8.22 -2.19
CA GLY A 209 6.05 6.86 -2.57
C GLY A 209 4.97 6.00 -3.20
N ASP A 210 5.37 4.82 -3.62
CA ASP A 210 4.55 3.82 -4.32
C ASP A 210 3.83 4.42 -5.53
N ILE A 211 4.62 5.02 -6.43
CA ILE A 211 4.08 5.67 -7.63
C ILE A 211 3.55 4.65 -8.62
N ALA A 212 4.27 3.52 -8.82
CA ALA A 212 3.93 2.57 -9.86
C ALA A 212 4.32 1.12 -9.56
N ASP A 213 3.53 0.19 -10.11
CA ASP A 213 3.82 -1.24 -10.14
C ASP A 213 4.46 -1.61 -11.49
N GLY A 214 5.79 -1.56 -11.55
CA GLY A 214 6.58 -1.90 -12.73
C GLY A 214 7.57 -0.82 -13.16
N SER A 215 8.17 -1.01 -14.35
CA SER A 215 9.22 -0.14 -14.88
C SER A 215 8.68 1.21 -15.38
N VAL A 216 9.56 2.19 -15.44
CA VAL A 216 9.29 3.50 -16.06
C VAL A 216 8.81 3.31 -17.51
N GLU A 217 9.46 2.44 -18.28
CA GLU A 217 9.07 2.13 -19.66
C GLU A 217 7.58 1.75 -19.79
N LYS A 218 7.09 0.92 -18.86
CA LYS A 218 5.70 0.44 -18.89
C LYS A 218 4.69 1.45 -18.36
N ARG A 219 5.09 2.30 -17.38
CA ARG A 219 4.14 3.09 -16.59
C ARG A 219 4.26 4.61 -16.81
N ALA A 220 5.32 5.11 -17.44
CA ALA A 220 5.53 6.54 -17.66
C ALA A 220 4.33 7.25 -18.31
N ARG A 221 3.61 6.57 -19.23
CA ARG A 221 2.39 7.13 -19.83
C ARG A 221 1.30 7.43 -18.79
N GLN A 222 1.13 6.57 -17.81
CA GLN A 222 0.13 6.76 -16.75
C GLN A 222 0.55 7.83 -15.75
N VAL A 223 1.87 7.98 -15.53
CA VAL A 223 2.49 8.99 -14.66
C VAL A 223 2.56 10.36 -15.33
N ALA A 224 2.59 10.41 -16.66
CA ALA A 224 2.79 11.64 -17.43
C ALA A 224 1.92 12.85 -17.00
N PRO A 225 0.63 12.69 -16.62
CA PRO A 225 -0.18 13.81 -16.15
C PRO A 225 0.37 14.51 -14.91
N LEU A 226 1.18 13.85 -14.07
CA LEU A 226 1.79 14.46 -12.88
C LEU A 226 2.75 15.61 -13.21
N ARG A 227 3.18 15.74 -14.48
CA ARG A 227 3.93 16.91 -14.97
C ARG A 227 3.16 18.21 -14.77
N ASP A 228 1.84 18.16 -14.90
CA ASP A 228 0.96 19.33 -14.90
C ASP A 228 0.47 19.70 -13.50
N VAL A 229 0.92 19.01 -12.45
CA VAL A 229 0.65 19.36 -11.06
C VAL A 229 1.25 20.73 -10.76
N ARG A 230 0.48 21.58 -10.10
CA ARG A 230 0.87 22.96 -9.72
C ARG A 230 1.06 23.06 -8.23
N ALA A 231 2.12 23.72 -7.81
CA ALA A 231 2.36 24.11 -6.42
C ALA A 231 3.10 25.44 -6.41
N ARG A 232 2.79 26.29 -5.43
CA ARG A 232 3.40 27.64 -5.36
C ARG A 232 4.86 27.62 -4.92
N LEU A 233 5.24 26.65 -4.07
CA LEU A 233 6.55 26.62 -3.43
C LEU A 233 7.36 25.39 -3.79
N ALA A 234 6.76 24.17 -3.78
CA ALA A 234 7.50 22.95 -4.07
C ALA A 234 6.60 21.80 -4.55
N ARG A 235 7.14 20.99 -5.48
CA ARG A 235 6.65 19.64 -5.81
C ARG A 235 7.73 18.65 -5.42
N VAL A 236 7.45 17.78 -4.47
CA VAL A 236 8.45 16.88 -3.88
C VAL A 236 8.00 15.43 -3.97
N TYR A 237 8.96 14.53 -4.15
CA TYR A 237 8.74 13.09 -4.28
C TYR A 237 9.74 12.31 -3.44
N VAL A 238 9.29 11.22 -2.83
CA VAL A 238 10.11 10.17 -2.23
C VAL A 238 9.69 8.81 -2.77
N THR A 239 10.58 7.83 -2.73
CA THR A 239 10.27 6.44 -3.10
C THR A 239 9.46 5.74 -2.02
N GLY A 240 8.61 4.79 -2.43
CA GLY A 240 8.04 3.76 -1.58
C GLY A 240 8.71 2.41 -1.81
N ASN A 241 8.18 1.35 -1.20
CA ASN A 241 8.75 0.01 -1.33
C ASN A 241 8.54 -0.60 -2.72
N HIS A 242 7.52 -0.18 -3.46
CA HIS A 242 7.26 -0.71 -4.80
C HIS A 242 8.29 -0.29 -5.83
N GLU A 243 8.86 0.89 -5.71
CA GLU A 243 9.98 1.31 -6.55
C GLU A 243 11.19 0.38 -6.36
N TYR A 244 11.41 -0.13 -5.15
CA TYR A 244 12.52 -1.05 -4.83
C TYR A 244 12.27 -2.52 -5.24
N PHE A 245 11.07 -2.86 -5.68
CA PHE A 245 10.85 -4.14 -6.37
C PHE A 245 11.32 -4.12 -7.82
N GLY A 246 11.70 -2.97 -8.35
CA GLY A 246 12.12 -2.78 -9.73
C GLY A 246 13.23 -1.75 -9.93
N GLU A 247 12.86 -0.53 -10.27
CA GLU A 247 13.74 0.49 -10.83
C GLU A 247 13.70 1.80 -10.02
N ALA A 248 14.02 1.74 -8.71
CA ALA A 248 13.90 2.90 -7.82
C ALA A 248 14.65 4.14 -8.33
N GLN A 249 15.91 3.99 -8.80
CA GLN A 249 16.67 5.12 -9.35
C GLN A 249 16.02 5.69 -10.62
N ALA A 250 15.55 4.83 -11.52
CA ALA A 250 14.89 5.29 -12.75
C ALA A 250 13.59 6.07 -12.45
N TRP A 251 12.86 5.70 -11.39
CA TRP A 251 11.69 6.45 -10.94
C TRP A 251 12.06 7.81 -10.35
N LEU A 252 13.15 7.91 -9.56
CA LEU A 252 13.66 9.20 -9.08
C LEU A 252 14.00 10.11 -10.26
N ASP A 253 14.77 9.59 -11.24
CA ASP A 253 15.19 10.34 -12.43
C ASP A 253 14.00 10.74 -13.29
N HIS A 254 13.01 9.85 -13.45
CA HIS A 254 11.80 10.13 -14.22
C HIS A 254 11.00 11.27 -13.57
N MET A 255 10.79 11.23 -12.25
CA MET A 255 10.07 12.27 -11.53
C MET A 255 10.80 13.63 -11.62
N GLU A 256 12.12 13.66 -11.54
CA GLU A 256 12.91 14.87 -11.79
C GLU A 256 12.73 15.38 -13.23
N SER A 257 12.70 14.49 -14.21
CA SER A 257 12.51 14.86 -15.62
C SER A 257 11.17 15.52 -15.91
N ILE A 258 10.13 15.24 -15.11
CA ILE A 258 8.81 15.86 -15.20
C ILE A 258 8.60 16.99 -14.18
N GLY A 259 9.69 17.46 -13.54
CA GLY A 259 9.74 18.67 -12.74
C GLY A 259 9.40 18.50 -11.26
N TRP A 260 9.53 17.30 -10.71
CA TRP A 260 9.45 17.06 -9.28
C TRP A 260 10.85 17.05 -8.66
N SER A 261 10.97 17.49 -7.42
CA SER A 261 12.21 17.34 -6.64
C SER A 261 12.20 15.99 -5.92
N SER A 262 12.97 15.03 -6.43
CA SER A 262 13.13 13.73 -5.77
C SER A 262 13.99 13.87 -4.53
N LEU A 263 13.44 13.62 -3.34
CA LEU A 263 14.13 13.77 -2.07
C LEU A 263 14.77 12.44 -1.60
N HIS A 264 15.78 11.97 -2.34
CA HIS A 264 16.57 10.81 -2.01
C HIS A 264 17.57 11.13 -0.89
N ASN A 265 17.20 10.91 0.36
CA ASN A 265 17.96 11.25 1.56
C ASN A 265 18.49 12.69 1.53
N ARG A 266 17.64 13.62 1.16
CA ARG A 266 17.95 15.04 1.07
C ARG A 266 16.76 15.90 1.45
N ARG A 267 16.97 17.20 1.60
CA ARG A 267 15.90 18.16 1.84
C ARG A 267 15.89 19.28 0.81
N THR A 268 14.77 19.94 0.76
CA THR A 268 14.63 21.28 0.17
C THR A 268 14.12 22.24 1.24
N THR A 269 14.32 23.54 1.02
CA THR A 269 13.86 24.58 1.93
C THR A 269 12.74 25.38 1.29
N VAL A 270 11.60 25.39 1.94
CA VAL A 270 10.47 26.23 1.57
C VAL A 270 10.53 27.52 2.40
N ARG A 271 10.43 28.68 1.73
CA ARG A 271 10.55 29.99 2.36
C ARG A 271 9.33 30.86 2.09
N ARG A 272 8.90 31.59 3.11
CA ARG A 272 7.96 32.69 2.97
C ARG A 272 8.41 33.82 3.88
N GLY A 273 8.78 34.98 3.28
CA GLY A 273 9.47 36.03 4.00
C GLY A 273 10.83 35.57 4.55
N ALA A 274 11.06 35.79 5.82
CA ALA A 274 12.27 35.33 6.54
C ALA A 274 12.13 33.94 7.17
N VAL A 275 10.96 33.32 7.05
CA VAL A 275 10.68 32.03 7.71
C VAL A 275 10.96 30.87 6.78
N GLU A 276 11.56 29.82 7.33
CA GLU A 276 11.92 28.59 6.63
C GLU A 276 11.15 27.38 7.18
N LEU A 277 10.79 26.47 6.29
CA LEU A 277 10.34 25.10 6.58
C LEU A 277 11.26 24.15 5.82
N PHE A 278 11.92 23.25 6.52
CA PHE A 278 12.68 22.18 5.88
C PHE A 278 11.73 21.04 5.48
N VAL A 279 11.75 20.72 4.21
CA VAL A 279 11.03 19.59 3.64
C VAL A 279 12.07 18.52 3.32
N ALA A 280 12.20 17.55 4.21
CA ALA A 280 13.13 16.43 4.10
C ALA A 280 12.43 15.20 3.52
N GLY A 281 13.16 14.37 2.80
CA GLY A 281 12.69 13.10 2.31
C GLY A 281 13.76 12.03 2.47
N VAL A 282 13.31 10.84 2.81
CA VAL A 282 14.17 9.66 2.95
C VAL A 282 13.69 8.55 2.03
N ASP A 283 14.61 7.66 1.68
CA ASP A 283 14.29 6.43 0.97
C ASP A 283 13.34 5.55 1.81
N ASP A 284 12.64 4.65 1.15
CA ASP A 284 11.86 3.64 1.85
C ASP A 284 12.77 2.70 2.67
N ARG A 285 12.23 2.16 3.76
CA ARG A 285 12.94 1.21 4.64
C ARG A 285 13.45 -0.04 3.92
N THR A 286 12.79 -0.46 2.84
CA THR A 286 13.19 -1.63 2.06
C THR A 286 14.39 -1.36 1.16
N ALA A 287 14.76 -0.10 0.95
CA ALA A 287 15.83 0.33 0.05
C ALA A 287 17.16 -0.38 0.32
N ALA A 288 17.60 -0.41 1.58
CA ALA A 288 18.86 -1.07 1.95
C ALA A 288 18.87 -2.58 1.65
N ALA A 289 17.71 -3.25 1.74
CA ALA A 289 17.57 -4.68 1.46
C ALA A 289 17.41 -4.98 -0.03
N SER A 290 17.13 -3.98 -0.87
CA SER A 290 16.97 -4.14 -2.33
C SER A 290 18.27 -4.43 -3.06
N GLY A 291 19.42 -4.06 -2.46
CA GLY A 291 20.73 -4.15 -3.09
C GLY A 291 21.04 -3.03 -4.09
N THR A 292 20.15 -2.03 -4.23
CA THR A 292 20.38 -0.86 -5.09
C THR A 292 21.49 0.00 -4.50
N ALA A 293 22.57 0.17 -5.24
CA ALA A 293 23.74 0.89 -4.76
C ALA A 293 23.44 2.35 -4.41
N GLY A 294 23.86 2.80 -3.22
CA GLY A 294 23.64 4.16 -2.73
C GLY A 294 22.26 4.43 -2.15
N HIS A 295 21.36 3.43 -2.14
CA HIS A 295 20.04 3.55 -1.56
C HIS A 295 19.94 2.95 -0.16
N GLY A 296 19.14 3.57 0.69
CA GLY A 296 18.89 3.20 2.09
C GLY A 296 18.38 4.43 2.83
N ALA A 297 17.39 4.27 3.71
CA ALA A 297 16.88 5.38 4.49
C ALA A 297 17.98 5.98 5.37
N ASP A 298 18.23 7.28 5.23
CA ASP A 298 19.24 8.03 5.97
C ASP A 298 18.70 9.41 6.33
N LEU A 299 18.09 9.50 7.50
CA LEU A 299 17.51 10.74 8.01
C LEU A 299 18.59 11.73 8.48
N ASP A 300 19.72 11.24 8.96
CA ASP A 300 20.84 12.10 9.36
C ASP A 300 21.39 12.87 8.16
N ARG A 301 21.60 12.17 7.04
CA ARG A 301 21.99 12.81 5.78
C ARG A 301 20.94 13.79 5.26
N ALA A 302 19.66 13.42 5.35
CA ALA A 302 18.55 14.30 4.91
C ALA A 302 18.46 15.59 5.73
N LEU A 303 18.89 15.57 7.00
CA LEU A 303 18.86 16.72 7.91
C LEU A 303 20.22 17.39 8.10
N ASP A 304 21.28 16.92 7.44
CA ASP A 304 22.64 17.47 7.61
C ASP A 304 22.66 18.98 7.35
N GLY A 305 23.23 19.75 8.29
CA GLY A 305 23.27 21.23 8.24
C GLY A 305 21.90 21.90 8.37
N ALA A 306 20.83 21.22 8.81
CA ALA A 306 19.54 21.84 9.12
C ALA A 306 19.64 22.68 10.40
N ASP A 307 19.04 23.88 10.39
CA ASP A 307 18.87 24.65 11.62
C ASP A 307 17.92 23.91 12.57
N ALA A 308 18.40 23.57 13.76
CA ALA A 308 17.62 22.87 14.79
C ALA A 308 16.38 23.68 15.26
N ALA A 309 16.36 25.00 15.06
CA ALA A 309 15.22 25.85 15.42
C ALA A 309 14.12 25.84 14.36
N ALA A 310 14.43 25.50 13.11
CA ALA A 310 13.45 25.48 12.02
C ALA A 310 12.55 24.24 12.08
N PRO A 311 11.28 24.35 11.69
CA PRO A 311 10.37 23.21 11.60
C PRO A 311 10.78 22.27 10.48
N VAL A 312 10.57 20.95 10.71
CA VAL A 312 10.87 19.89 9.75
C VAL A 312 9.59 19.14 9.38
N LEU A 313 9.27 19.13 8.08
CA LEU A 313 8.34 18.23 7.44
C LEU A 313 9.12 17.08 6.82
N LEU A 314 8.89 15.85 7.27
CA LEU A 314 9.52 14.65 6.73
C LEU A 314 8.57 13.88 5.82
N LEU A 315 8.99 13.57 4.61
CA LEU A 315 8.37 12.60 3.74
C LEU A 315 9.06 11.25 3.95
N ALA A 316 8.32 10.28 4.47
CA ALA A 316 8.78 8.91 4.66
C ALA A 316 7.63 7.96 4.36
N HIS A 317 7.79 7.11 3.35
CA HIS A 317 6.67 6.32 2.81
C HIS A 317 6.02 5.44 3.88
N GLN A 318 6.79 4.70 4.67
CA GLN A 318 6.24 3.83 5.70
C GLN A 318 6.08 4.53 7.06
N PRO A 319 4.90 4.42 7.71
CA PRO A 319 4.65 4.97 9.05
C PRO A 319 5.68 4.57 10.11
N LYS A 320 6.27 3.38 10.01
CA LYS A 320 7.31 2.87 10.93
C LYS A 320 8.56 3.75 11.04
N GLN A 321 8.83 4.60 10.03
CA GLN A 321 9.98 5.52 10.08
C GLN A 321 9.78 6.63 11.12
N ILE A 322 8.62 6.68 11.76
CA ILE A 322 8.31 7.62 12.84
C ILE A 322 9.26 7.50 14.04
N ASP A 323 9.76 6.31 14.32
CA ASP A 323 10.66 6.10 15.46
C ASP A 323 11.97 6.91 15.27
N GLU A 324 12.51 6.94 14.06
CA GLU A 324 13.68 7.76 13.72
C GLU A 324 13.34 9.25 13.69
N ALA A 325 12.16 9.62 13.18
CA ALA A 325 11.68 11.00 13.15
C ALA A 325 11.55 11.59 14.58
N VAL A 326 11.07 10.81 15.54
CA VAL A 326 10.99 11.20 16.97
C VAL A 326 12.37 11.46 17.55
N LEU A 327 13.36 10.61 17.25
CA LEU A 327 14.73 10.76 17.72
C LEU A 327 15.46 11.99 17.15
N ARG A 328 14.95 12.55 16.05
CA ARG A 328 15.53 13.73 15.37
C ARG A 328 14.64 14.97 15.49
N ASP A 329 13.68 14.97 16.43
CA ASP A 329 12.81 16.11 16.69
C ASP A 329 12.08 16.65 15.43
N VAL A 330 11.70 15.76 14.49
CA VAL A 330 10.86 16.11 13.34
C VAL A 330 9.48 16.58 13.83
N ASP A 331 8.94 17.65 13.25
CA ASP A 331 7.64 18.19 13.67
C ASP A 331 6.47 17.41 13.09
N LEU A 332 6.56 17.06 11.79
CA LEU A 332 5.54 16.31 11.08
C LEU A 332 6.17 15.32 10.11
N GLN A 333 5.86 14.04 10.27
CA GLN A 333 6.07 13.03 9.24
C GLN A 333 4.78 12.82 8.45
N VAL A 334 4.87 12.68 7.13
CA VAL A 334 3.77 12.27 6.26
C VAL A 334 4.11 10.96 5.58
N SER A 335 3.15 10.04 5.58
CA SER A 335 3.33 8.66 5.12
C SER A 335 2.12 8.14 4.35
N GLY A 336 2.33 7.12 3.54
CA GLY A 336 1.33 6.30 2.85
C GLY A 336 1.37 4.84 3.28
N HIS A 337 1.60 3.93 2.32
CA HIS A 337 1.90 2.50 2.49
C HIS A 337 0.75 1.62 2.97
N THR A 338 -0.03 2.08 3.92
CA THR A 338 -1.03 1.25 4.62
C THR A 338 -2.32 1.03 3.85
N HIS A 339 -2.60 1.90 2.88
CA HIS A 339 -3.87 1.97 2.16
C HIS A 339 -5.12 2.06 3.05
N GLY A 340 -4.96 2.34 4.36
CA GLY A 340 -6.06 2.23 5.32
C GLY A 340 -6.57 0.80 5.45
N GLY A 341 -5.76 -0.22 5.10
CA GLY A 341 -6.13 -1.62 5.02
C GLY A 341 -6.85 -2.04 3.73
N GLN A 342 -7.15 -1.10 2.85
CA GLN A 342 -7.75 -1.25 1.51
C GLN A 342 -9.05 -2.08 1.41
N ILE A 343 -9.07 -3.32 1.90
CA ILE A 343 -10.24 -4.22 1.89
C ILE A 343 -10.46 -4.76 3.32
N TRP A 344 -11.50 -4.25 3.99
CA TRP A 344 -11.84 -4.67 5.35
C TRP A 344 -11.93 -6.21 5.45
N PRO A 345 -11.42 -6.82 6.53
CA PRO A 345 -10.82 -6.27 7.74
C PRO A 345 -9.27 -6.27 7.72
N PHE A 346 -8.63 -6.15 6.56
CA PHE A 346 -7.17 -6.24 6.43
C PHE A 346 -6.42 -5.18 7.26
N GLU A 347 -7.09 -4.08 7.62
CA GLU A 347 -6.53 -3.04 8.50
C GLU A 347 -6.03 -3.57 9.86
N TYR A 348 -6.67 -4.63 10.39
CA TYR A 348 -6.23 -5.25 11.65
C TYR A 348 -4.90 -5.98 11.48
N LEU A 349 -4.63 -6.54 10.30
CA LEU A 349 -3.34 -7.15 9.98
C LEU A 349 -2.27 -6.07 9.78
N VAL A 350 -2.62 -4.95 9.14
CA VAL A 350 -1.72 -3.80 8.99
C VAL A 350 -1.28 -3.27 10.35
N ARG A 351 -2.17 -3.21 11.35
CA ARG A 351 -1.85 -2.77 12.73
C ARG A 351 -0.83 -3.66 13.45
N LEU A 352 -0.64 -4.91 13.02
CA LEU A 352 0.41 -5.78 13.58
C LEU A 352 1.81 -5.37 13.14
N ASP A 353 1.91 -4.65 12.03
CA ASP A 353 3.18 -4.21 11.45
C ASP A 353 3.41 -2.71 11.55
N GLN A 354 2.40 -1.88 11.32
CA GLN A 354 2.53 -0.43 11.25
C GLN A 354 1.94 0.25 12.50
N PRO A 355 2.57 1.33 13.02
CA PRO A 355 2.12 2.02 14.23
C PRO A 355 0.77 2.72 14.04
N THR A 356 0.44 3.10 12.81
CA THR A 356 -0.83 3.72 12.45
C THR A 356 -1.31 3.18 11.11
N VAL A 357 -2.64 3.18 10.93
CA VAL A 357 -3.25 2.75 9.66
C VAL A 357 -3.69 3.94 8.82
N HIS A 358 -4.17 5.02 9.44
CA HIS A 358 -4.53 6.27 8.78
C HIS A 358 -4.75 7.39 9.78
N GLY A 359 -4.74 8.64 9.28
CA GLY A 359 -5.06 9.83 10.04
C GLY A 359 -3.86 10.43 10.77
N LEU A 360 -4.15 11.43 11.59
CA LEU A 360 -3.16 12.17 12.37
C LEU A 360 -2.98 11.53 13.74
N SER A 361 -1.73 11.31 14.13
CA SER A 361 -1.36 10.79 15.46
C SER A 361 -0.15 11.54 16.00
N ARG A 362 0.01 11.54 17.34
CA ARG A 362 1.15 12.17 18.02
C ARG A 362 2.11 11.09 18.51
N HIS A 363 3.40 11.32 18.30
CA HIS A 363 4.48 10.44 18.72
C HIS A 363 5.55 11.25 19.47
N GLY A 364 6.02 10.72 20.59
CA GLY A 364 6.95 11.46 21.45
C GLY A 364 6.35 12.79 21.99
N ALA A 365 7.22 13.74 22.29
CA ALA A 365 6.82 15.03 22.87
C ALA A 365 6.33 16.03 21.80
N ARG A 366 6.84 15.97 20.58
CA ARG A 366 6.67 16.98 19.53
C ARG A 366 6.15 16.41 18.22
N THR A 367 6.67 15.29 17.78
CA THR A 367 6.48 14.72 16.47
C THR A 367 5.04 14.29 16.22
N GLN A 368 4.49 14.67 15.09
CA GLN A 368 3.21 14.20 14.59
C GLN A 368 3.41 13.35 13.34
N LEU A 369 2.54 12.38 13.15
CA LEU A 369 2.50 11.52 11.97
C LEU A 369 1.13 11.63 11.33
N TYR A 370 1.10 11.97 10.04
CA TYR A 370 -0.09 11.78 9.22
C TYR A 370 0.11 10.60 8.29
N THR A 371 -0.74 9.59 8.41
CA THR A 371 -0.76 8.43 7.51
C THR A 371 -1.95 8.54 6.57
N SER A 372 -1.69 8.67 5.28
CA SER A 372 -2.73 8.70 4.24
C SER A 372 -3.24 7.29 3.96
N ARG A 373 -4.53 7.21 3.55
CA ARG A 373 -5.10 5.96 3.01
C ARG A 373 -4.67 5.67 1.57
N GLY A 374 -3.82 6.51 1.00
CA GLY A 374 -3.40 6.39 -0.38
C GLY A 374 -4.40 6.94 -1.39
N THR A 375 -3.88 7.40 -2.51
CA THR A 375 -4.65 7.99 -3.61
C THR A 375 -5.17 6.92 -4.57
N GLY A 376 -4.36 5.89 -4.84
CA GLY A 376 -4.71 4.75 -5.70
C GLY A 376 -5.22 3.53 -4.95
N TYR A 377 -4.88 2.37 -5.46
CA TYR A 377 -5.05 1.05 -4.83
C TYR A 377 -3.87 0.16 -5.26
N TRP A 378 -3.53 -0.80 -4.42
CA TRP A 378 -2.49 -1.80 -4.68
C TRP A 378 -3.11 -3.17 -4.97
N GLY A 379 -2.60 -3.87 -6.01
CA GLY A 379 -3.03 -5.22 -6.37
C GLY A 379 -4.53 -5.31 -6.66
N PRO A 380 -5.35 -5.91 -5.78
CA PRO A 380 -6.79 -6.03 -5.96
C PRO A 380 -7.49 -4.70 -6.23
N PRO A 381 -8.24 -4.56 -7.35
CA PRO A 381 -8.89 -3.31 -7.72
C PRO A 381 -10.18 -3.06 -6.93
N PHE A 382 -10.09 -3.13 -5.60
CA PHE A 382 -11.20 -2.94 -4.67
C PHE A 382 -10.79 -2.08 -3.48
N ARG A 383 -11.71 -1.21 -3.06
CA ARG A 383 -11.65 -0.49 -1.78
C ARG A 383 -12.93 -0.75 -1.00
N VAL A 384 -12.84 -1.54 0.10
CA VAL A 384 -14.00 -1.89 0.93
C VAL A 384 -13.80 -1.32 2.31
N PHE A 385 -14.62 -0.31 2.68
CA PHE A 385 -14.61 0.47 3.92
C PHE A 385 -13.30 1.26 4.18
N ALA A 386 -12.42 1.34 3.20
CA ALA A 386 -11.17 2.11 3.23
C ALA A 386 -11.07 2.99 1.96
N PRO A 387 -11.86 4.07 1.83
CA PRO A 387 -11.86 4.92 0.66
C PRO A 387 -10.50 5.58 0.44
N SER A 388 -10.09 5.72 -0.83
CA SER A 388 -8.89 6.48 -1.20
C SER A 388 -9.06 7.98 -0.95
N GLU A 389 -7.95 8.70 -0.77
CA GLU A 389 -7.96 10.13 -0.47
C GLU A 389 -6.86 10.91 -1.18
N ILE A 390 -7.14 12.18 -1.44
CA ILE A 390 -6.17 13.25 -1.66
C ILE A 390 -6.19 14.07 -0.38
N THR A 391 -5.08 14.18 0.33
CA THR A 391 -5.07 14.85 1.63
C THR A 391 -4.58 16.28 1.51
N VAL A 392 -5.26 17.22 2.16
CA VAL A 392 -4.82 18.59 2.35
C VAL A 392 -4.51 18.81 3.82
N LEU A 393 -3.25 19.03 4.16
CA LEU A 393 -2.84 19.45 5.50
C LEU A 393 -2.60 20.95 5.50
N THR A 394 -3.42 21.68 6.25
CA THR A 394 -3.17 23.11 6.50
C THR A 394 -2.28 23.24 7.72
N LEU A 395 -1.03 23.65 7.50
CA LEU A 395 -0.06 23.83 8.57
C LEU A 395 -0.36 25.13 9.34
N ARG A 396 -0.48 25.03 10.66
CA ARG A 396 -0.79 26.16 11.54
C ARG A 396 0.36 26.47 12.49
N SER A 397 0.68 27.74 12.64
CA SER A 397 1.57 28.21 13.67
C SER A 397 0.88 28.27 15.04
N ALA A 398 1.58 27.86 16.11
CA ALA A 398 1.06 28.00 17.46
C ALA A 398 0.92 29.48 17.92
N ARG A 399 1.60 30.43 17.25
CA ARG A 399 1.58 31.86 17.59
C ARG A 399 0.47 32.64 16.89
N GLY A 400 -0.33 32.01 16.05
CA GLY A 400 -1.43 32.60 15.31
C GLY A 400 -2.82 32.37 15.94
N ARG A 401 -2.85 31.86 17.17
CA ARG A 401 -4.10 31.68 17.94
C ARG A 401 -4.19 32.64 19.11
#